data_0f3f36b5816e71947e5e519340d8dca4
#
_entry.id   0f3f36b5816e71947e5e519340d8dca4
#
_cell.length_a   1.000
_cell.length_b   1.000
_cell.length_c   1.000
_cell.angle_alpha   90.00
_cell.angle_beta   90.00
_cell.angle_gamma   90.00
#
_symmetry.space_group_name_H-M   'P 1'
#
loop_
_entity.id
_entity.type
_entity.pdbx_description
1 polymer ?
#
loop_
_entity_poly.entity_id
_entity_poly.type
_entity_poly.pdbx_seq_one_letter_code
_entity_poly.pdbx_strand_id
1 'polypeptide(L)'
;MPRPGCTLAPASESKRVERNHLLKSIRLLGVAIASVLVMAVGVANASAAGLTGAGSTLVAPLMANWINGFEIKEGIPVKYGAVGSGAGISQITARTVDFGASDAPLTPEQASACNSCVQIPWALSATGIGFNVPGVKKLNLSGKVLAGIYFGKITKWNDPKIAKINPGVKLPALTITPVFRSDGSGDTYTFTQYLSKISPAWKSEVGYATSVGFKAGVGAKGNAGITSTVVKTQGAIGYISASYLIAAGLGAAAVENKAGNFELPNLKNIEAAAATVKSVPANNEISITNPPASASTAYPISTFTYAIVPHNAQQKGFLQQFLNYAITKGQAYGAALDFAPLPKVVLSAAKKAISTL
;
A
#
# COMPACT_ATOMS: atom_id res chain seq x y z
N MET A 1 -2.04 -62.81 -38.84
CA MET A 1 -2.15 -62.97 -40.34
C MET A 1 -2.71 -61.67 -40.87
N PRO A 2 -2.31 -61.15 -42.08
CA PRO A 2 -1.01 -60.53 -42.29
C PRO A 2 -1.14 -59.04 -42.64
N ARG A 3 -0.07 -58.32 -42.56
CA ARG A 3 0.25 -57.08 -43.27
C ARG A 3 0.30 -57.37 -44.78
N PRO A 4 0.16 -56.40 -45.68
CA PRO A 4 1.27 -55.55 -46.10
C PRO A 4 0.77 -54.17 -46.54
N GLY A 5 1.52 -53.19 -46.90
CA GLY A 5 2.87 -52.98 -47.29
C GLY A 5 3.08 -51.58 -47.78
N CYS A 6 4.14 -51.04 -47.43
CA CYS A 6 5.10 -50.19 -48.05
C CYS A 6 4.87 -49.76 -49.48
N THR A 7 5.06 -48.47 -49.82
CA THR A 7 6.12 -48.13 -50.78
C THR A 7 6.42 -46.62 -50.77
N LEU A 8 7.72 -46.38 -50.78
CA LEU A 8 8.47 -45.13 -50.86
C LEU A 8 8.65 -44.67 -52.31
N ALA A 9 8.80 -43.37 -52.50
CA ALA A 9 9.79 -42.66 -53.33
C ALA A 9 9.45 -42.39 -54.78
N PRO A 10 10.19 -41.58 -55.56
CA PRO A 10 11.22 -40.63 -55.18
C PRO A 10 11.15 -39.24 -55.87
N ALA A 11 12.14 -38.45 -55.59
CA ALA A 11 12.49 -37.15 -56.12
C ALA A 11 12.89 -37.12 -57.60
N SER A 12 12.76 -35.96 -58.26
CA SER A 12 13.64 -35.46 -59.31
C SER A 12 13.56 -33.96 -59.36
N GLU A 13 14.53 -33.27 -59.02
CA GLU A 13 15.73 -32.77 -59.74
C GLU A 13 15.49 -32.18 -61.14
N SER A 14 16.14 -31.10 -61.33
CA SER A 14 16.61 -30.41 -62.53
C SER A 14 15.72 -29.23 -62.98
N LYS A 15 16.20 -28.06 -63.28
CA LYS A 15 17.47 -27.65 -63.87
C LYS A 15 17.83 -26.21 -63.56
N ARG A 16 19.04 -26.06 -63.35
CA ARG A 16 19.93 -24.91 -63.44
C ARG A 16 20.18 -24.60 -64.90
N VAL A 17 20.59 -23.41 -65.28
CA VAL A 17 21.10 -22.90 -66.59
C VAL A 17 20.22 -21.77 -67.09
N GLU A 18 20.65 -20.56 -67.41
CA GLU A 18 21.93 -19.94 -67.77
C GLU A 18 21.74 -18.41 -67.59
N ARG A 19 22.53 -17.74 -67.05
CA ARG A 19 23.75 -16.94 -67.36
C ARG A 19 23.77 -16.22 -68.71
N ASN A 20 23.95 -14.94 -68.56
CA ASN A 20 24.78 -14.04 -69.35
C ASN A 20 24.18 -13.21 -70.50
N HIS A 21 24.67 -12.00 -70.45
CA HIS A 21 24.85 -10.98 -71.48
C HIS A 21 23.71 -10.01 -71.71
N LEU A 22 23.84 -8.78 -71.29
CA LEU A 22 24.54 -7.79 -72.13
C LEU A 22 24.92 -6.55 -71.29
N LEU A 23 26.18 -6.34 -71.15
CA LEU A 23 26.80 -5.03 -70.99
C LEU A 23 26.69 -4.28 -72.33
N LYS A 24 26.24 -3.05 -72.31
CA LYS A 24 26.95 -1.93 -72.94
C LYS A 24 26.08 -0.71 -73.16
N SER A 25 26.65 0.35 -72.70
CA SER A 25 26.71 1.73 -73.26
C SER A 25 25.45 2.59 -73.11
N ILE A 26 25.50 3.80 -72.71
CA ILE A 26 26.44 4.90 -72.73
C ILE A 26 25.74 6.18 -72.33
N ARG A 27 26.44 6.99 -71.56
CA ARG A 27 26.50 8.45 -71.56
C ARG A 27 25.37 9.32 -70.98
N LEU A 28 25.75 9.95 -69.91
CA LEU A 28 25.71 11.40 -69.70
C LEU A 28 24.41 12.14 -70.04
N LEU A 29 23.63 12.38 -68.99
CA LEU A 29 23.04 13.71 -68.82
C LEU A 29 23.03 14.02 -67.34
N GLY A 30 23.75 15.07 -66.98
CA GLY A 30 23.78 15.58 -65.63
C GLY A 30 22.41 16.19 -65.30
N VAL A 31 21.82 15.70 -64.22
CA VAL A 31 20.75 16.42 -63.53
C VAL A 31 21.19 16.52 -62.09
N ALA A 32 21.38 17.77 -61.70
CA ALA A 32 21.67 18.13 -60.35
C ALA A 32 20.54 17.68 -59.42
N ILE A 33 20.76 16.62 -58.67
CA ILE A 33 19.87 16.23 -57.57
C ILE A 33 20.20 17.12 -56.41
N ALA A 34 19.40 18.18 -56.26
CA ALA A 34 19.35 18.93 -55.01
C ALA A 34 19.02 17.97 -53.88
N SER A 35 20.00 17.65 -53.05
CA SER A 35 19.84 16.90 -51.80
C SER A 35 18.97 17.74 -50.87
N VAL A 36 17.64 17.54 -50.91
CA VAL A 36 16.77 17.98 -49.83
C VAL A 36 17.09 17.16 -48.61
N LEU A 37 17.93 17.70 -47.77
CA LEU A 37 18.18 17.22 -46.43
C LEU A 37 16.86 17.44 -45.65
N VAL A 38 15.96 16.46 -45.67
CA VAL A 38 14.84 16.41 -44.72
C VAL A 38 15.46 16.19 -43.36
N MET A 39 15.75 17.26 -42.65
CA MET A 39 15.91 17.18 -41.20
C MET A 39 14.58 16.63 -40.65
N ALA A 40 14.56 15.33 -40.44
CA ALA A 40 13.61 14.76 -39.53
C ALA A 40 13.91 15.38 -38.15
N VAL A 41 13.25 16.49 -37.88
CA VAL A 41 13.09 16.97 -36.52
C VAL A 41 12.33 15.84 -35.85
N GLY A 42 13.10 14.96 -35.22
CA GLY A 42 12.56 14.01 -34.27
C GLY A 42 11.82 14.84 -33.25
N VAL A 43 10.51 14.91 -33.35
CA VAL A 43 9.68 15.29 -32.24
C VAL A 43 9.96 14.21 -31.20
N ALA A 44 10.99 14.43 -30.39
CA ALA A 44 11.09 13.74 -29.13
C ALA A 44 9.74 14.03 -28.48
N ASN A 45 8.86 13.04 -28.45
CA ASN A 45 7.74 13.04 -27.56
C ASN A 45 8.39 13.24 -26.17
N ALA A 46 8.50 14.49 -25.75
CA ALA A 46 8.74 14.81 -24.37
C ALA A 46 7.58 14.13 -23.65
N SER A 47 7.79 12.91 -23.19
CA SER A 47 6.90 12.26 -22.24
C SER A 47 6.68 13.32 -21.19
N ALA A 48 5.45 13.82 -21.05
CA ALA A 48 5.15 14.89 -20.11
C ALA A 48 5.82 14.48 -18.79
N ALA A 49 6.75 15.31 -18.32
CA ALA A 49 7.49 15.03 -17.12
C ALA A 49 6.47 14.84 -16.01
N GLY A 50 6.39 13.64 -15.46
CA GLY A 50 5.40 13.25 -14.45
C GLY A 50 6.08 12.68 -13.24
N LEU A 51 5.31 12.40 -12.22
CA LEU A 51 5.77 11.80 -10.97
C LEU A 51 5.54 10.29 -10.96
N THR A 52 6.48 9.57 -10.38
CA THR A 52 6.35 8.16 -10.06
C THR A 52 6.43 7.95 -8.56
N GLY A 53 5.54 7.15 -8.00
CA GLY A 53 5.54 6.80 -6.58
C GLY A 53 5.24 5.34 -6.36
N ALA A 54 5.65 4.82 -5.22
CA ALA A 54 5.34 3.45 -4.84
C ALA A 54 5.28 3.28 -3.32
N GLY A 55 4.50 2.30 -2.86
CA GLY A 55 4.51 1.95 -1.45
C GLY A 55 3.18 1.50 -0.89
N SER A 56 2.77 2.10 0.22
CA SER A 56 1.62 1.72 1.02
C SER A 56 0.38 1.37 0.21
N THR A 57 -0.19 0.20 0.49
CA THR A 57 -1.49 -0.19 -0.03
C THR A 57 -2.64 0.42 0.79
N LEU A 58 -2.39 0.85 2.04
CA LEU A 58 -3.40 1.53 2.87
C LEU A 58 -3.85 2.82 2.20
N VAL A 59 -2.91 3.69 1.78
CA VAL A 59 -3.20 4.99 1.16
C VAL A 59 -3.66 4.88 -0.30
N ALA A 60 -3.49 3.72 -0.95
CA ALA A 60 -3.74 3.57 -2.38
C ALA A 60 -5.15 4.01 -2.85
N PRO A 61 -6.25 3.72 -2.13
CA PRO A 61 -7.58 4.21 -2.54
C PRO A 61 -7.70 5.74 -2.53
N LEU A 62 -7.10 6.40 -1.53
CA LEU A 62 -7.06 7.86 -1.45
C LEU A 62 -6.10 8.45 -2.50
N MET A 63 -4.96 7.79 -2.72
CA MET A 63 -3.98 8.14 -3.74
C MET A 63 -4.61 8.18 -5.14
N ALA A 64 -5.46 7.21 -5.48
CA ALA A 64 -6.14 7.19 -6.77
C ALA A 64 -7.00 8.45 -6.98
N ASN A 65 -7.72 8.90 -5.94
CA ASN A 65 -8.49 10.15 -5.99
C ASN A 65 -7.58 11.39 -6.07
N TRP A 66 -6.45 11.39 -5.34
CA TRP A 66 -5.48 12.49 -5.41
C TRP A 66 -4.88 12.61 -6.80
N ILE A 67 -4.46 11.51 -7.40
CA ILE A 67 -3.88 11.46 -8.75
C ILE A 67 -4.89 12.04 -9.74
N ASN A 68 -6.10 11.49 -9.78
CA ASN A 68 -7.13 11.96 -10.71
C ASN A 68 -7.42 13.47 -10.56
N GLY A 69 -7.65 13.93 -9.32
CA GLY A 69 -7.95 15.34 -9.08
C GLY A 69 -6.76 16.27 -9.32
N PHE A 70 -5.54 15.82 -9.11
CA PHE A 70 -4.32 16.58 -9.37
C PHE A 70 -4.01 16.68 -10.87
N GLU A 71 -4.11 15.56 -11.61
CA GLU A 71 -3.90 15.52 -13.06
C GLU A 71 -4.91 16.40 -13.80
N ILE A 72 -6.20 16.35 -13.41
CA ILE A 72 -7.23 17.22 -13.99
C ILE A 72 -6.91 18.70 -13.76
N LYS A 73 -6.38 19.03 -12.57
CA LYS A 73 -6.14 20.43 -12.18
C LYS A 73 -4.82 20.98 -12.72
N GLU A 74 -3.75 20.21 -12.63
CA GLU A 74 -2.39 20.72 -12.89
C GLU A 74 -1.78 20.18 -14.20
N GLY A 75 -2.42 19.18 -14.84
CA GLY A 75 -1.92 18.57 -16.08
C GLY A 75 -0.63 17.76 -15.91
N ILE A 76 -0.24 17.44 -14.66
CA ILE A 76 0.99 16.70 -14.34
C ILE A 76 0.63 15.26 -14.05
N PRO A 77 1.05 14.28 -14.88
CA PRO A 77 0.74 12.87 -14.66
C PRO A 77 1.47 12.32 -13.43
N VAL A 78 0.77 11.50 -12.66
CA VAL A 78 1.33 10.80 -11.49
C VAL A 78 1.02 9.32 -11.59
N LYS A 79 2.03 8.46 -11.47
CA LYS A 79 1.88 7.01 -11.42
C LYS A 79 2.19 6.49 -10.04
N TYR A 80 1.36 5.60 -9.51
CA TYR A 80 1.57 5.03 -8.19
C TYR A 80 1.47 3.50 -8.18
N GLY A 81 2.50 2.84 -7.66
CA GLY A 81 2.55 1.40 -7.43
C GLY A 81 2.18 1.04 -5.99
N ALA A 82 1.01 0.44 -5.77
CA ALA A 82 0.59 -0.04 -4.44
C ALA A 82 1.26 -1.40 -4.12
N VAL A 83 2.53 -1.36 -3.71
CA VAL A 83 3.41 -2.54 -3.54
C VAL A 83 3.73 -2.88 -2.08
N GLY A 84 3.23 -2.11 -1.13
CA GLY A 84 3.49 -2.21 0.31
C GLY A 84 4.57 -1.24 0.78
N SER A 85 4.49 -0.84 2.06
CA SER A 85 5.38 0.18 2.66
C SER A 85 6.86 -0.20 2.56
N GLY A 86 7.21 -1.46 2.82
CA GLY A 86 8.60 -1.92 2.73
C GLY A 86 9.19 -1.77 1.34
N ALA A 87 8.44 -2.15 0.29
CA ALA A 87 8.87 -1.97 -1.10
C ALA A 87 8.93 -0.49 -1.49
N GLY A 88 8.00 0.35 -0.99
CA GLY A 88 8.04 1.80 -1.20
C GLY A 88 9.29 2.44 -0.61
N ILE A 89 9.65 2.09 0.62
CA ILE A 89 10.89 2.55 1.27
C ILE A 89 12.13 2.09 0.46
N SER A 90 12.17 0.83 0.03
CA SER A 90 13.28 0.31 -0.77
C SER A 90 13.43 1.03 -2.11
N GLN A 91 12.31 1.28 -2.82
CA GLN A 91 12.35 1.93 -4.13
C GLN A 91 12.77 3.40 -4.03
N ILE A 92 12.30 4.15 -3.02
CA ILE A 92 12.75 5.53 -2.85
C ILE A 92 14.21 5.59 -2.36
N THR A 93 14.67 4.66 -1.55
CA THR A 93 16.07 4.54 -1.15
C THR A 93 16.97 4.28 -2.37
N ALA A 94 16.53 3.42 -3.29
CA ALA A 94 17.21 3.15 -4.55
C ALA A 94 17.01 4.24 -5.63
N ARG A 95 16.22 5.29 -5.37
CA ARG A 95 15.88 6.36 -6.33
C ARG A 95 15.23 5.85 -7.64
N THR A 96 14.49 4.74 -7.58
CA THR A 96 13.75 4.21 -8.73
C THR A 96 12.35 4.82 -8.89
N VAL A 97 11.92 5.62 -7.91
CA VAL A 97 10.69 6.42 -7.91
C VAL A 97 10.98 7.82 -7.35
N ASP A 98 10.11 8.78 -7.62
CA ASP A 98 10.23 10.17 -7.14
C ASP A 98 9.79 10.31 -5.69
N PHE A 99 8.85 9.46 -5.23
CA PHE A 99 8.43 9.40 -3.83
C PHE A 99 8.07 7.98 -3.39
N GLY A 100 8.38 7.68 -2.14
CA GLY A 100 7.90 6.48 -1.44
C GLY A 100 6.65 6.78 -0.63
N ALA A 101 5.84 5.77 -0.32
CA ALA A 101 4.73 5.87 0.63
C ALA A 101 4.78 4.76 1.67
N SER A 102 4.64 5.11 2.95
CA SER A 102 4.70 4.16 4.07
C SER A 102 3.75 4.56 5.20
N ASP A 103 3.12 3.56 5.84
CA ASP A 103 2.32 3.77 7.05
C ASP A 103 3.13 3.45 8.32
N ALA A 104 4.40 3.09 8.13
CA ALA A 104 5.40 3.03 9.19
C ALA A 104 6.40 4.17 8.99
N PRO A 105 6.84 4.86 10.05
CA PRO A 105 7.94 5.79 9.94
C PRO A 105 9.23 5.06 9.54
N LEU A 106 10.19 5.79 8.97
CA LEU A 106 11.52 5.25 8.69
C LEU A 106 12.21 4.88 10.01
N THR A 107 12.81 3.68 10.05
CA THR A 107 13.75 3.36 11.13
C THR A 107 15.02 4.21 10.99
N PRO A 108 15.84 4.36 12.06
CA PRO A 108 17.12 5.07 11.95
C PRO A 108 18.02 4.55 10.81
N GLU A 109 18.05 3.22 10.61
CA GLU A 109 18.81 2.56 9.55
C GLU A 109 18.25 2.90 8.16
N GLN A 110 16.92 2.89 8.01
CA GLN A 110 16.25 3.26 6.77
C GLN A 110 16.43 4.75 6.44
N ALA A 111 16.36 5.62 7.44
CA ALA A 111 16.59 7.05 7.29
C ALA A 111 18.04 7.31 6.85
N SER A 112 19.01 6.63 7.47
CA SER A 112 20.42 6.68 7.09
C SER A 112 20.66 6.17 5.67
N ALA A 113 20.09 5.01 5.32
CA ALA A 113 20.23 4.41 3.99
C ALA A 113 19.58 5.25 2.89
N CYS A 114 18.45 5.89 3.20
CA CYS A 114 17.76 6.76 2.26
C CYS A 114 18.49 8.10 2.04
N ASN A 115 19.49 8.41 2.80
CA ASN A 115 20.35 9.59 2.71
C ASN A 115 19.62 10.85 2.23
N SER A 116 19.34 11.78 3.13
CA SER A 116 18.57 13.01 2.88
C SER A 116 17.07 12.82 2.59
N CYS A 117 16.45 11.68 2.90
CA CYS A 117 15.00 11.56 2.78
C CYS A 117 14.28 12.23 3.96
N VAL A 118 13.18 12.91 3.62
CA VAL A 118 12.21 13.46 4.56
C VAL A 118 10.96 12.61 4.52
N GLN A 119 10.42 12.26 5.68
CA GLN A 119 9.08 11.68 5.78
C GLN A 119 8.07 12.78 6.13
N ILE A 120 7.00 12.84 5.36
CA ILE A 120 5.98 13.90 5.43
C ILE A 120 4.63 13.25 5.72
N PRO A 121 4.00 13.48 6.88
CA PRO A 121 2.67 12.96 7.15
C PRO A 121 1.66 13.62 6.20
N TRP A 122 0.95 12.84 5.39
CA TRP A 122 0.04 13.34 4.38
C TRP A 122 -1.37 12.79 4.43
N ALA A 123 -1.58 11.67 5.13
CA ALA A 123 -2.90 11.13 5.39
C ALA A 123 -2.97 10.44 6.75
N LEU A 124 -4.19 10.20 7.22
CA LEU A 124 -4.51 9.63 8.51
C LEU A 124 -5.68 8.65 8.35
N SER A 125 -5.50 7.40 8.74
CA SER A 125 -6.54 6.37 8.69
C SER A 125 -6.30 5.32 9.79
N ALA A 126 -6.84 4.12 9.62
CA ALA A 126 -6.70 3.02 10.56
C ALA A 126 -6.53 1.68 9.88
N THR A 127 -5.87 0.77 10.59
CA THR A 127 -5.88 -0.66 10.32
C THR A 127 -7.01 -1.31 11.11
N GLY A 128 -8.10 -1.69 10.45
CA GLY A 128 -9.24 -2.36 11.06
C GLY A 128 -9.05 -3.88 11.14
N ILE A 129 -9.92 -4.55 11.89
CA ILE A 129 -9.92 -6.02 12.02
C ILE A 129 -11.13 -6.57 11.30
N GLY A 130 -10.93 -7.09 10.08
CA GLY A 130 -11.96 -7.75 9.30
C GLY A 130 -12.13 -9.22 9.69
N PHE A 131 -13.34 -9.73 9.65
CA PHE A 131 -13.64 -11.13 9.98
C PHE A 131 -14.73 -11.69 9.09
N ASN A 132 -14.72 -13.02 8.90
CA ASN A 132 -15.76 -13.74 8.16
C ASN A 132 -16.31 -14.89 9.03
N VAL A 133 -17.27 -14.57 9.89
CA VAL A 133 -17.92 -15.53 10.77
C VAL A 133 -19.42 -15.57 10.47
N PRO A 134 -19.96 -16.67 9.93
CA PRO A 134 -21.36 -16.77 9.56
C PRO A 134 -22.29 -16.43 10.74
N GLY A 135 -23.26 -15.57 10.49
CA GLY A 135 -24.25 -15.15 11.48
C GLY A 135 -23.78 -14.10 12.50
N VAL A 136 -22.48 -13.74 12.51
CA VAL A 136 -21.92 -12.73 13.41
C VAL A 136 -21.78 -11.40 12.68
N LYS A 137 -22.59 -10.41 13.05
CA LYS A 137 -22.55 -9.06 12.46
C LYS A 137 -21.78 -8.04 13.31
N LYS A 138 -21.70 -8.26 14.62
CA LYS A 138 -20.97 -7.41 15.58
C LYS A 138 -20.04 -8.27 16.41
N LEU A 139 -18.83 -7.84 16.56
CA LEU A 139 -17.79 -8.58 17.27
C LEU A 139 -16.87 -7.62 17.99
N ASN A 140 -16.64 -7.86 19.26
CA ASN A 140 -15.65 -7.17 20.09
C ASN A 140 -14.39 -8.03 20.21
N LEU A 141 -13.22 -7.43 20.03
CA LEU A 141 -11.94 -8.12 20.22
C LEU A 141 -11.01 -7.27 21.08
N SER A 142 -10.50 -7.85 22.15
CA SER A 142 -9.45 -7.19 22.92
C SER A 142 -8.07 -7.45 22.31
N GLY A 143 -7.10 -6.58 22.60
CA GLY A 143 -5.73 -6.78 22.16
C GLY A 143 -5.11 -8.08 22.67
N LYS A 144 -5.50 -8.54 23.87
CA LYS A 144 -5.08 -9.84 24.42
C LYS A 144 -5.64 -11.02 23.63
N VAL A 145 -6.90 -10.91 23.18
CA VAL A 145 -7.54 -11.93 22.31
C VAL A 145 -6.86 -11.96 20.96
N LEU A 146 -6.65 -10.80 20.34
CA LEU A 146 -5.94 -10.68 19.06
C LEU A 146 -4.53 -11.29 19.13
N ALA A 147 -3.75 -10.96 20.16
CA ALA A 147 -2.44 -11.57 20.37
C ALA A 147 -2.56 -13.11 20.51
N GLY A 148 -3.54 -13.59 21.26
CA GLY A 148 -3.79 -15.03 21.43
C GLY A 148 -4.12 -15.75 20.12
N ILE A 149 -4.89 -15.09 19.23
CA ILE A 149 -5.23 -15.61 17.90
C ILE A 149 -3.97 -15.71 17.03
N TYR A 150 -3.20 -14.64 16.91
CA TYR A 150 -2.00 -14.62 16.05
C TYR A 150 -0.80 -15.39 16.65
N PHE A 151 -0.85 -15.74 17.95
CA PHE A 151 0.03 -16.75 18.56
C PHE A 151 -0.42 -18.18 18.29
N GLY A 152 -1.63 -18.42 17.76
CA GLY A 152 -2.22 -19.76 17.63
C GLY A 152 -2.68 -20.37 18.95
N LYS A 153 -2.82 -19.56 20.01
CA LYS A 153 -3.30 -19.99 21.35
C LYS A 153 -4.83 -19.95 21.46
N ILE A 154 -5.50 -19.13 20.64
CA ILE A 154 -6.95 -19.07 20.49
C ILE A 154 -7.26 -19.48 19.06
N THR A 155 -7.87 -20.65 18.90
CA THR A 155 -8.02 -21.30 17.60
C THR A 155 -9.48 -21.49 17.16
N LYS A 156 -10.45 -21.15 18.02
CA LYS A 156 -11.87 -21.27 17.72
C LYS A 156 -12.62 -20.00 18.09
N TRP A 157 -13.64 -19.64 17.31
CA TRP A 157 -14.44 -18.45 17.53
C TRP A 157 -15.26 -18.51 18.84
N ASN A 158 -15.69 -19.69 19.26
CA ASN A 158 -16.39 -19.89 20.55
C ASN A 158 -15.44 -20.04 21.77
N ASP A 159 -14.18 -19.63 21.64
CA ASP A 159 -13.26 -19.61 22.80
C ASP A 159 -13.87 -18.77 23.93
N PRO A 160 -13.81 -19.24 25.20
CA PRO A 160 -14.38 -18.51 26.34
C PRO A 160 -13.87 -17.08 26.49
N LYS A 161 -12.64 -16.79 26.06
CA LYS A 161 -12.07 -15.43 26.11
C LYS A 161 -12.73 -14.50 25.09
N ILE A 162 -13.17 -15.01 23.93
CA ILE A 162 -13.94 -14.24 22.95
C ILE A 162 -15.38 -14.11 23.45
N ALA A 163 -16.00 -15.21 23.89
CA ALA A 163 -17.38 -15.23 24.36
C ALA A 163 -17.62 -14.24 25.52
N LYS A 164 -16.67 -14.16 26.47
CA LYS A 164 -16.76 -13.26 27.64
C LYS A 164 -16.93 -11.79 27.27
N ILE A 165 -16.32 -11.32 26.17
CA ILE A 165 -16.39 -9.93 25.72
C ILE A 165 -17.43 -9.71 24.63
N ASN A 166 -18.22 -10.74 24.32
CA ASN A 166 -19.32 -10.73 23.35
C ASN A 166 -20.61 -11.33 23.93
N PRO A 167 -21.15 -10.79 25.04
CA PRO A 167 -22.35 -11.34 25.64
C PRO A 167 -23.52 -11.28 24.66
N GLY A 168 -24.28 -12.38 24.56
CA GLY A 168 -25.42 -12.49 23.65
C GLY A 168 -25.10 -12.80 22.19
N VAL A 169 -23.84 -12.80 21.78
CA VAL A 169 -23.42 -13.20 20.43
C VAL A 169 -23.27 -14.74 20.37
N LYS A 170 -23.98 -15.37 19.45
CA LYS A 170 -23.85 -16.84 19.21
C LYS A 170 -22.59 -17.08 18.37
N LEU A 171 -21.49 -17.36 19.03
CA LEU A 171 -20.20 -17.66 18.38
C LEU A 171 -20.15 -19.15 17.99
N PRO A 172 -19.91 -19.50 16.72
CA PRO A 172 -19.83 -20.88 16.26
C PRO A 172 -18.53 -21.57 16.72
N ALA A 173 -18.56 -22.90 16.83
CA ALA A 173 -17.36 -23.72 17.06
C ALA A 173 -16.50 -23.83 15.78
N LEU A 174 -16.30 -22.70 15.10
CA LEU A 174 -15.55 -22.59 13.85
C LEU A 174 -14.09 -22.29 14.14
N THR A 175 -13.19 -22.92 13.37
CA THR A 175 -11.75 -22.66 13.47
C THR A 175 -11.43 -21.24 12.99
N ILE A 176 -10.56 -20.55 13.73
CA ILE A 176 -10.04 -19.23 13.34
C ILE A 176 -8.88 -19.42 12.37
N THR A 177 -8.92 -18.73 11.23
CA THR A 177 -7.80 -18.65 10.30
C THR A 177 -7.26 -17.21 10.30
N PRO A 178 -6.18 -16.92 11.05
CA PRO A 178 -5.54 -15.63 11.00
C PRO A 178 -4.94 -15.38 9.59
N VAL A 179 -5.11 -14.20 9.06
CA VAL A 179 -4.52 -13.79 7.78
C VAL A 179 -3.59 -12.62 8.05
N PHE A 180 -2.34 -12.72 7.58
CA PHE A 180 -1.32 -11.70 7.78
C PHE A 180 -0.68 -11.27 6.46
N ARG A 181 -0.05 -10.11 6.44
CA ARG A 181 0.66 -9.58 5.27
C ARG A 181 1.94 -10.34 5.01
N SER A 182 2.08 -10.87 3.79
CA SER A 182 3.30 -11.55 3.34
C SER A 182 4.33 -10.59 2.74
N ASP A 183 3.97 -9.31 2.56
CA ASP A 183 4.83 -8.22 2.10
C ASP A 183 5.17 -7.26 3.25
N GLY A 184 6.19 -6.44 3.08
CA GLY A 184 6.53 -5.36 4.03
C GLY A 184 5.41 -4.32 4.09
N SER A 185 4.69 -4.24 5.22
CA SER A 185 3.43 -3.52 5.36
C SER A 185 3.40 -2.56 6.53
N GLY A 186 2.92 -1.33 6.31
CA GLY A 186 2.63 -0.41 7.39
C GLY A 186 1.44 -0.85 8.24
N ASP A 187 0.43 -1.54 7.67
CA ASP A 187 -0.63 -2.17 8.47
C ASP A 187 -0.07 -3.21 9.44
N THR A 188 0.92 -4.03 9.01
CA THR A 188 1.63 -4.95 9.90
C THR A 188 2.33 -4.20 11.02
N TYR A 189 3.04 -3.11 10.69
CA TYR A 189 3.72 -2.28 11.69
C TYR A 189 2.74 -1.77 12.74
N THR A 190 1.64 -1.12 12.33
CA THR A 190 0.66 -0.51 13.24
C THR A 190 -0.05 -1.56 14.10
N PHE A 191 -0.48 -2.67 13.48
CA PHE A 191 -1.13 -3.77 14.18
C PHE A 191 -0.20 -4.44 15.20
N THR A 192 1.03 -4.76 14.82
CA THR A 192 1.98 -5.42 15.72
C THR A 192 2.52 -4.46 16.79
N GLN A 193 2.59 -3.17 16.51
CA GLN A 193 2.88 -2.14 17.53
C GLN A 193 1.77 -2.09 18.60
N TYR A 194 0.49 -2.15 18.19
CA TYR A 194 -0.63 -2.26 19.13
C TYR A 194 -0.50 -3.52 19.99
N LEU A 195 -0.28 -4.69 19.38
CA LEU A 195 -0.11 -5.94 20.13
C LEU A 195 1.07 -5.90 21.09
N SER A 196 2.18 -5.28 20.70
CA SER A 196 3.36 -5.09 21.55
C SER A 196 3.09 -4.20 22.76
N LYS A 197 2.20 -3.20 22.61
CA LYS A 197 1.78 -2.32 23.73
C LYS A 197 0.82 -3.01 24.70
N ILE A 198 0.10 -4.07 24.28
CA ILE A 198 -0.92 -4.78 25.06
C ILE A 198 -0.39 -6.06 25.68
N SER A 199 0.52 -6.78 25.00
CA SER A 199 1.01 -8.11 25.38
C SER A 199 2.52 -8.12 25.54
N PRO A 200 3.05 -8.22 26.79
CA PRO A 200 4.48 -8.37 27.01
C PRO A 200 5.09 -9.57 26.28
N ALA A 201 4.36 -10.71 26.21
CA ALA A 201 4.81 -11.88 25.46
C ALA A 201 4.93 -11.58 23.96
N TRP A 202 3.96 -10.84 23.36
CA TRP A 202 4.07 -10.43 21.97
C TRP A 202 5.29 -9.52 21.76
N LYS A 203 5.48 -8.55 22.64
CA LYS A 203 6.61 -7.62 22.58
C LYS A 203 7.96 -8.36 22.61
N SER A 204 8.10 -9.39 23.45
CA SER A 204 9.37 -10.13 23.59
C SER A 204 9.61 -11.17 22.50
N GLU A 205 8.55 -11.85 22.01
CA GLU A 205 8.68 -12.97 21.09
C GLU A 205 8.54 -12.61 19.62
N VAL A 206 7.80 -11.53 19.32
CA VAL A 206 7.50 -11.11 17.94
C VAL A 206 7.92 -9.66 17.69
N GLY A 207 7.63 -8.76 18.63
CA GLY A 207 7.87 -7.32 18.47
C GLY A 207 6.94 -6.66 17.44
N TYR A 208 7.42 -5.56 16.81
CA TYR A 208 6.69 -4.88 15.75
C TYR A 208 7.65 -4.33 14.68
N ALA A 209 7.25 -4.49 13.43
CA ALA A 209 7.95 -4.01 12.25
C ALA A 209 6.99 -4.06 11.04
N THR A 210 7.45 -3.62 9.88
CA THR A 210 6.72 -3.80 8.62
C THR A 210 6.62 -5.25 8.18
N SER A 211 7.47 -6.13 8.73
CA SER A 211 7.44 -7.59 8.56
C SER A 211 7.90 -8.25 9.85
N VAL A 212 7.13 -9.22 10.35
CA VAL A 212 7.43 -9.98 11.57
C VAL A 212 7.17 -11.46 11.35
N GLY A 213 7.74 -12.32 12.22
CA GLY A 213 7.49 -13.75 12.23
C GLY A 213 6.18 -14.11 12.94
N PHE A 214 5.05 -14.09 12.24
CA PHE A 214 3.77 -14.55 12.79
C PHE A 214 3.84 -16.05 13.17
N LYS A 215 3.23 -16.41 14.29
CA LYS A 215 3.25 -17.79 14.79
C LYS A 215 2.12 -18.65 14.24
N ALA A 216 1.04 -18.03 13.74
CA ALA A 216 -0.11 -18.74 13.17
C ALA A 216 -0.73 -17.93 12.03
N GLY A 217 -1.37 -18.64 11.10
CA GLY A 217 -2.13 -18.05 10.01
C GLY A 217 -1.53 -18.24 8.63
N VAL A 218 -2.09 -17.56 7.65
CA VAL A 218 -1.70 -17.60 6.22
C VAL A 218 -1.32 -16.23 5.74
N GLY A 219 -0.30 -16.15 4.89
CA GLY A 219 0.17 -14.91 4.30
C GLY A 219 -0.63 -14.51 3.07
N ALA A 220 -0.93 -13.20 2.93
CA ALA A 220 -1.54 -12.64 1.74
C ALA A 220 -0.90 -11.28 1.39
N LYS A 221 -0.72 -10.99 0.10
CA LYS A 221 -0.03 -9.78 -0.37
C LYS A 221 -0.96 -8.58 -0.46
N GLY A 222 -0.57 -7.48 0.16
CA GLY A 222 -1.29 -6.20 0.12
C GLY A 222 -2.65 -6.24 0.84
N ASN A 223 -3.28 -5.09 0.99
CA ASN A 223 -4.64 -5.01 1.55
C ASN A 223 -5.66 -5.79 0.70
N ALA A 224 -5.55 -5.73 -0.62
CA ALA A 224 -6.42 -6.49 -1.52
C ALA A 224 -6.33 -8.01 -1.30
N GLY A 225 -5.12 -8.55 -1.13
CA GLY A 225 -4.90 -9.97 -0.87
C GLY A 225 -5.48 -10.43 0.47
N ILE A 226 -5.23 -9.66 1.56
CA ILE A 226 -5.84 -9.96 2.88
C ILE A 226 -7.36 -9.93 2.78
N THR A 227 -7.93 -8.86 2.23
CA THR A 227 -9.38 -8.69 2.08
C THR A 227 -10.00 -9.86 1.32
N SER A 228 -9.43 -10.21 0.16
CA SER A 228 -9.90 -11.35 -0.65
C SER A 228 -9.85 -12.67 0.12
N THR A 229 -8.78 -12.92 0.87
CA THR A 229 -8.63 -14.15 1.66
C THR A 229 -9.65 -14.21 2.78
N VAL A 230 -9.87 -13.11 3.51
CA VAL A 230 -10.88 -13.05 4.59
C VAL A 230 -12.28 -13.25 4.03
N VAL A 231 -12.65 -12.57 2.94
CA VAL A 231 -13.97 -12.71 2.31
C VAL A 231 -14.26 -14.15 1.87
N LYS A 232 -13.26 -14.84 1.32
CA LYS A 232 -13.43 -16.20 0.76
C LYS A 232 -13.32 -17.32 1.78
N THR A 233 -12.79 -17.06 2.98
CA THR A 233 -12.50 -18.10 3.97
C THR A 233 -13.39 -17.93 5.20
N GLN A 234 -14.35 -18.84 5.41
CA GLN A 234 -15.13 -18.86 6.64
C GLN A 234 -14.21 -19.10 7.86
N GLY A 235 -14.42 -18.32 8.89
CA GLY A 235 -13.58 -18.34 10.09
C GLY A 235 -12.32 -17.48 9.98
N ALA A 236 -12.05 -16.84 8.85
CA ALA A 236 -10.89 -15.98 8.71
C ALA A 236 -11.02 -14.65 9.47
N ILE A 237 -9.87 -14.16 9.91
CA ILE A 237 -9.68 -12.85 10.53
C ILE A 237 -8.41 -12.22 9.95
N GLY A 238 -8.44 -10.91 9.63
CA GLY A 238 -7.29 -10.21 9.12
C GLY A 238 -7.26 -8.76 9.56
N TYR A 239 -6.06 -8.19 9.65
CA TYR A 239 -5.89 -6.76 9.84
C TYR A 239 -5.82 -6.08 8.45
N ILE A 240 -6.73 -5.15 8.21
CA ILE A 240 -7.05 -4.60 6.88
C ILE A 240 -7.26 -3.09 7.02
N SER A 241 -6.75 -2.29 6.10
CA SER A 241 -7.04 -0.85 6.05
C SER A 241 -8.56 -0.59 6.04
N ALA A 242 -9.02 0.42 6.79
CA ALA A 242 -10.44 0.77 6.92
C ALA A 242 -11.13 0.95 5.56
N SER A 243 -10.48 1.60 4.60
CA SER A 243 -11.02 1.81 3.24
C SER A 243 -11.31 0.52 2.48
N TYR A 244 -10.49 -0.53 2.68
CA TYR A 244 -10.73 -1.84 2.05
C TYR A 244 -11.85 -2.62 2.73
N LEU A 245 -12.05 -2.45 4.03
CA LEU A 245 -13.22 -3.01 4.73
C LEU A 245 -14.51 -2.43 4.17
N ILE A 246 -14.57 -1.10 3.97
CA ILE A 246 -15.70 -0.40 3.36
C ILE A 246 -15.95 -0.93 1.94
N ALA A 247 -14.92 -0.93 1.10
CA ALA A 247 -15.04 -1.33 -0.31
C ALA A 247 -15.50 -2.78 -0.49
N ALA A 248 -15.12 -3.68 0.44
CA ALA A 248 -15.52 -5.08 0.42
C ALA A 248 -16.88 -5.35 1.10
N GLY A 249 -17.48 -4.37 1.75
CA GLY A 249 -18.65 -4.57 2.61
C GLY A 249 -18.38 -5.55 3.77
N LEU A 250 -17.11 -5.66 4.19
CA LEU A 250 -16.69 -6.59 5.22
C LEU A 250 -16.88 -5.96 6.60
N GLY A 251 -17.53 -6.68 7.52
CA GLY A 251 -17.67 -6.23 8.90
C GLY A 251 -16.34 -6.04 9.60
N ALA A 252 -16.19 -4.93 10.32
CA ALA A 252 -15.06 -4.68 11.20
C ALA A 252 -15.41 -5.09 12.64
N ALA A 253 -14.48 -5.77 13.33
CA ALA A 253 -14.59 -5.94 14.77
C ALA A 253 -14.27 -4.64 15.49
N ALA A 254 -15.00 -4.35 16.57
CA ALA A 254 -14.66 -3.30 17.49
C ALA A 254 -13.48 -3.75 18.37
N VAL A 255 -12.45 -2.90 18.46
CA VAL A 255 -11.20 -3.22 19.18
C VAL A 255 -11.12 -2.44 20.48
N GLU A 256 -10.75 -3.15 21.57
CA GLU A 256 -10.60 -2.56 22.89
C GLU A 256 -9.47 -1.54 22.91
N ASN A 257 -9.78 -0.32 23.31
CA ASN A 257 -8.81 0.76 23.50
C ASN A 257 -8.29 0.81 24.96
N LYS A 258 -7.40 1.72 25.24
CA LYS A 258 -6.78 1.85 26.58
C LYS A 258 -7.76 2.27 27.69
N ALA A 259 -8.91 2.84 27.31
CA ALA A 259 -10.00 3.16 28.25
C ALA A 259 -10.89 1.95 28.58
N GLY A 260 -10.72 0.83 27.90
CA GLY A 260 -11.56 -0.37 28.00
C GLY A 260 -12.80 -0.34 27.11
N ASN A 261 -12.93 0.64 26.24
CA ASN A 261 -14.06 0.74 25.29
C ASN A 261 -13.72 0.01 23.99
N PHE A 262 -14.75 -0.60 23.38
CA PHE A 262 -14.62 -1.25 22.09
C PHE A 262 -15.02 -0.30 20.97
N GLU A 263 -14.08 0.09 20.15
CA GLU A 263 -14.24 1.11 19.12
C GLU A 263 -14.05 0.55 17.71
N LEU A 264 -14.79 1.08 16.74
CA LEU A 264 -14.70 0.73 15.31
C LEU A 264 -13.71 1.67 14.59
N PRO A 265 -13.07 1.20 13.49
CA PRO A 265 -12.15 2.01 12.70
C PRO A 265 -12.91 2.97 11.75
N ASN A 266 -13.71 3.85 12.33
CA ASN A 266 -14.47 4.87 11.61
C ASN A 266 -13.84 6.26 11.76
N LEU A 267 -14.25 7.19 10.91
CA LEU A 267 -13.72 8.55 10.84
C LEU A 267 -13.64 9.23 12.21
N LYS A 268 -14.75 9.22 12.98
CA LYS A 268 -14.85 9.85 14.30
C LYS A 268 -13.81 9.30 15.29
N ASN A 269 -13.63 7.98 15.32
CA ASN A 269 -12.76 7.32 16.27
C ASN A 269 -11.28 7.44 15.86
N ILE A 270 -11.01 7.58 14.55
CA ILE A 270 -9.68 7.91 14.01
C ILE A 270 -9.32 9.36 14.36
N GLU A 271 -10.25 10.31 14.20
CA GLU A 271 -10.07 11.71 14.61
C GLU A 271 -9.78 11.83 16.12
N ALA A 272 -10.49 11.06 16.94
CA ALA A 272 -10.26 11.03 18.39
C ALA A 272 -8.84 10.55 18.74
N ALA A 273 -8.29 9.57 18.00
CA ALA A 273 -6.90 9.15 18.17
C ALA A 273 -5.93 10.27 17.77
N ALA A 274 -6.17 10.91 16.64
CA ALA A 274 -5.33 12.00 16.13
C ALA A 274 -5.35 13.25 17.00
N ALA A 275 -6.45 13.55 17.68
CA ALA A 275 -6.59 14.67 18.60
C ALA A 275 -5.62 14.59 19.81
N THR A 276 -5.03 13.41 20.05
CA THR A 276 -4.01 13.23 21.09
C THR A 276 -2.64 13.80 20.72
N VAL A 277 -2.40 14.12 19.44
CA VAL A 277 -1.14 14.71 18.97
C VAL A 277 -1.05 16.17 19.39
N LYS A 278 -0.12 16.50 20.27
CA LYS A 278 0.12 17.88 20.76
C LYS A 278 1.32 18.54 20.09
N SER A 279 2.28 17.77 19.63
CA SER A 279 3.48 18.23 18.92
C SER A 279 3.93 17.20 17.89
N VAL A 280 4.71 17.64 16.92
CA VAL A 280 5.31 16.78 15.90
C VAL A 280 6.83 16.86 16.05
N PRO A 281 7.52 15.72 16.22
CA PRO A 281 8.98 15.67 16.25
C PRO A 281 9.62 16.18 14.96
N ALA A 282 10.88 16.61 15.06
CA ALA A 282 11.60 17.15 13.90
C ALA A 282 11.73 16.15 12.73
N ASN A 283 11.76 14.86 13.01
CA ASN A 283 11.76 13.78 12.00
C ASN A 283 10.37 13.42 11.49
N ASN A 284 9.32 14.13 11.94
CA ASN A 284 7.90 13.87 11.61
C ASN A 284 7.39 12.47 12.01
N GLU A 285 8.07 11.74 12.87
CA GLU A 285 7.61 10.45 13.38
C GLU A 285 6.49 10.64 14.41
N ILE A 286 5.27 10.19 14.09
CA ILE A 286 4.09 10.36 14.93
C ILE A 286 3.46 8.99 15.17
N SER A 287 3.33 8.57 16.42
CA SER A 287 2.59 7.36 16.79
C SER A 287 1.32 7.73 17.57
N ILE A 288 0.18 7.30 17.05
CA ILE A 288 -1.14 7.39 17.67
C ILE A 288 -1.73 6.01 17.97
N THR A 289 -0.91 4.98 17.88
CA THR A 289 -1.32 3.61 18.20
C THR A 289 -1.52 3.46 19.71
N ASN A 290 -2.68 2.92 20.12
CA ASN A 290 -3.10 2.75 21.50
C ASN A 290 -3.01 4.06 22.31
N PRO A 291 -3.76 5.11 21.93
CA PRO A 291 -3.73 6.42 22.57
C PRO A 291 -4.07 6.33 24.05
N PRO A 292 -3.82 7.41 24.83
CA PRO A 292 -4.10 7.41 26.27
C PRO A 292 -5.57 7.20 26.58
N ALA A 293 -5.88 6.66 27.77
CA ALA A 293 -7.25 6.35 28.20
C ALA A 293 -8.19 7.58 28.22
N SER A 294 -7.63 8.80 28.32
CA SER A 294 -8.40 10.04 28.20
C SER A 294 -9.05 10.23 26.83
N ALA A 295 -8.53 9.56 25.79
CA ALA A 295 -9.14 9.50 24.45
C ALA A 295 -10.09 8.29 24.35
N SER A 296 -11.16 8.30 25.15
CA SER A 296 -12.01 7.13 25.40
C SER A 296 -12.74 6.58 24.16
N THR A 297 -12.91 7.37 23.11
CA THR A 297 -13.53 6.96 21.85
C THR A 297 -12.52 6.70 20.73
N ALA A 298 -11.21 6.81 21.03
CA ALA A 298 -10.19 6.62 20.02
C ALA A 298 -10.06 5.17 19.57
N TYR A 299 -9.99 4.96 18.24
CA TYR A 299 -9.68 3.64 17.70
C TYR A 299 -8.18 3.33 17.91
N PRO A 300 -7.84 2.18 18.52
CA PRO A 300 -6.48 1.97 19.02
C PRO A 300 -5.43 1.63 17.94
N ILE A 301 -5.86 1.28 16.71
CA ILE A 301 -4.95 0.92 15.60
C ILE A 301 -5.05 1.99 14.50
N SER A 302 -5.08 3.26 14.90
CA SER A 302 -5.02 4.42 14.00
C SER A 302 -3.57 4.76 13.68
N THR A 303 -3.31 5.28 12.47
CA THR A 303 -1.96 5.59 12.00
C THR A 303 -1.94 6.75 11.01
N PHE A 304 -0.83 7.48 11.01
CA PHE A 304 -0.47 8.36 9.90
C PHE A 304 0.19 7.54 8.79
N THR A 305 0.05 8.01 7.57
CA THR A 305 0.82 7.54 6.43
C THR A 305 1.70 8.69 5.93
N TYR A 306 2.84 8.35 5.38
CA TYR A 306 3.91 9.28 5.06
C TYR A 306 4.28 9.20 3.59
N ALA A 307 4.46 10.35 2.95
CA ALA A 307 5.30 10.45 1.78
C ALA A 307 6.77 10.49 2.22
N ILE A 308 7.62 9.75 1.53
CA ILE A 308 9.07 9.73 1.75
C ILE A 308 9.72 10.30 0.50
N VAL A 309 10.41 11.44 0.63
CA VAL A 309 10.91 12.22 -0.49
C VAL A 309 12.35 12.65 -0.21
N PRO A 310 13.27 12.52 -1.17
CA PRO A 310 14.63 13.05 -1.00
C PRO A 310 14.64 14.58 -1.08
N HIS A 311 15.44 15.23 -0.23
CA HIS A 311 15.64 16.69 -0.30
C HIS A 311 16.18 17.16 -1.66
N ASN A 312 16.98 16.33 -2.32
CA ASN A 312 17.58 16.61 -3.61
C ASN A 312 16.81 15.96 -4.77
N ALA A 313 15.47 15.88 -4.65
CA ALA A 313 14.61 15.30 -5.68
C ALA A 313 14.74 16.06 -7.02
N GLN A 314 14.88 15.32 -8.11
CA GLN A 314 14.96 15.90 -9.45
C GLN A 314 13.68 16.63 -9.86
N GLN A 315 12.53 16.08 -9.50
CA GLN A 315 11.18 16.63 -9.80
C GLN A 315 10.64 17.47 -8.63
N LYS A 316 11.50 18.19 -7.90
CA LYS A 316 11.16 18.93 -6.68
C LYS A 316 9.89 19.78 -6.83
N GLY A 317 9.79 20.58 -7.89
CA GLY A 317 8.63 21.46 -8.11
C GLY A 317 7.31 20.71 -8.24
N PHE A 318 7.29 19.61 -8.99
CA PHE A 318 6.10 18.77 -9.15
C PHE A 318 5.76 18.02 -7.85
N LEU A 319 6.78 17.55 -7.13
CA LEU A 319 6.59 16.90 -5.82
C LEU A 319 5.97 17.88 -4.82
N GLN A 320 6.48 19.10 -4.71
CA GLN A 320 5.92 20.13 -3.84
C GLN A 320 4.45 20.45 -4.20
N GLN A 321 4.12 20.55 -5.48
CA GLN A 321 2.75 20.77 -5.95
C GLN A 321 1.84 19.60 -5.56
N PHE A 322 2.25 18.37 -5.85
CA PHE A 322 1.46 17.16 -5.54
C PHE A 322 1.27 16.96 -4.05
N LEU A 323 2.33 17.08 -3.25
CA LEU A 323 2.27 16.94 -1.80
C LEU A 323 1.40 18.03 -1.16
N ASN A 324 1.53 19.30 -1.60
CA ASN A 324 0.65 20.37 -1.13
C ASN A 324 -0.81 20.14 -1.52
N TYR A 325 -1.07 19.63 -2.72
CA TYR A 325 -2.41 19.22 -3.12
C TYR A 325 -2.96 18.12 -2.20
N ALA A 326 -2.20 17.06 -1.95
CA ALA A 326 -2.59 15.93 -1.11
C ALA A 326 -2.97 16.35 0.32
N ILE A 327 -2.16 17.20 0.96
CA ILE A 327 -2.40 17.66 2.35
C ILE A 327 -3.41 18.81 2.47
N THR A 328 -3.92 19.34 1.37
CA THR A 328 -4.90 20.44 1.38
C THR A 328 -6.19 20.03 0.66
N LYS A 329 -6.31 20.29 -0.64
CA LYS A 329 -7.52 20.00 -1.42
C LYS A 329 -7.83 18.51 -1.50
N GLY A 330 -6.79 17.67 -1.55
CA GLY A 330 -6.90 16.23 -1.56
C GLY A 330 -7.52 15.63 -0.31
N GLN A 331 -7.47 16.32 0.83
CA GLN A 331 -8.10 15.84 2.08
C GLN A 331 -9.62 15.69 1.97
N ALA A 332 -10.27 16.44 1.08
CA ALA A 332 -11.72 16.35 0.87
C ALA A 332 -12.19 14.97 0.38
N TYR A 333 -11.32 14.19 -0.27
CA TYR A 333 -11.65 12.82 -0.70
C TYR A 333 -11.59 11.78 0.43
N GLY A 334 -11.09 12.18 1.62
CA GLY A 334 -10.78 11.23 2.69
C GLY A 334 -12.00 10.63 3.37
N ALA A 335 -13.03 11.44 3.66
CA ALA A 335 -14.12 11.05 4.55
C ALA A 335 -14.88 9.78 4.11
N ALA A 336 -15.14 9.61 2.80
CA ALA A 336 -15.82 8.43 2.26
C ALA A 336 -14.98 7.13 2.33
N LEU A 337 -13.70 7.24 2.65
CA LEU A 337 -12.72 6.15 2.71
C LEU A 337 -12.17 5.94 4.14
N ASP A 338 -12.79 6.55 5.15
CA ASP A 338 -12.29 6.61 6.54
C ASP A 338 -10.84 7.13 6.66
N PHE A 339 -10.49 8.13 5.83
CA PHE A 339 -9.32 8.96 6.05
C PHE A 339 -9.75 10.26 6.72
N ALA A 340 -9.26 10.47 7.94
CA ALA A 340 -9.53 11.66 8.71
C ALA A 340 -8.65 12.84 8.26
N PRO A 341 -9.12 14.09 8.39
CA PRO A 341 -8.30 15.25 8.09
C PRO A 341 -7.10 15.33 9.04
N LEU A 342 -5.98 15.82 8.52
CA LEU A 342 -4.79 16.02 9.33
C LEU A 342 -5.03 17.07 10.44
N PRO A 343 -4.67 16.78 11.71
CA PRO A 343 -4.69 17.77 12.77
C PRO A 343 -3.86 19.02 12.42
N LYS A 344 -4.27 20.19 12.85
CA LYS A 344 -3.59 21.46 12.52
C LYS A 344 -2.08 21.44 12.78
N VAL A 345 -1.64 20.84 13.90
CA VAL A 345 -0.22 20.74 14.26
C VAL A 345 0.54 19.84 13.25
N VAL A 346 -0.07 18.75 12.80
CA VAL A 346 0.51 17.83 11.81
C VAL A 346 0.52 18.47 10.43
N LEU A 347 -0.57 19.13 10.04
CA LEU A 347 -0.65 19.86 8.77
C LEU A 347 0.43 20.97 8.68
N SER A 348 0.67 21.69 9.78
CA SER A 348 1.72 22.71 9.84
C SER A 348 3.11 22.09 9.67
N ALA A 349 3.40 20.97 10.34
CA ALA A 349 4.66 20.25 10.20
C ALA A 349 4.85 19.71 8.78
N ALA A 350 3.80 19.13 8.17
CA ALA A 350 3.84 18.66 6.79
C ALA A 350 4.13 19.81 5.80
N LYS A 351 3.45 20.95 5.92
CA LYS A 351 3.72 22.14 5.09
C LYS A 351 5.16 22.63 5.23
N LYS A 352 5.69 22.68 6.45
CA LYS A 352 7.08 23.05 6.72
C LYS A 352 8.04 22.08 6.04
N ALA A 353 7.82 20.77 6.17
CA ALA A 353 8.65 19.76 5.55
C ALA A 353 8.62 19.85 4.01
N ILE A 354 7.45 20.11 3.39
CA ILE A 354 7.33 20.30 1.94
C ILE A 354 8.08 21.55 1.47
N SER A 355 8.05 22.65 2.25
CA SER A 355 8.72 23.89 1.86
C SER A 355 10.24 23.81 1.90
N THR A 356 10.80 22.82 2.59
CA THR A 356 12.25 22.58 2.72
C THR A 356 12.81 21.57 1.72
N LEU A 357 11.97 20.93 0.93
CA LEU A 357 12.40 19.99 -0.13
C LEU A 357 13.33 20.62 -1.15
#